data_a5b71454d28eb16d635ce7ba36f2527c
#
_entry.id   a5b71454d28eb16d635ce7ba36f2527c
#
_cell.length_a   1.000
_cell.length_b   1.000
_cell.length_c   1.000
_cell.angle_alpha   90.00
_cell.angle_beta   90.00
_cell.angle_gamma   90.00
#
_symmetry.space_group_name_H-M   'P 1'
#
loop_
_entity.id
_entity.type
_entity.pdbx_description
1 polymer ?
#
loop_
_entity_poly.entity_id
_entity_poly.type
_entity_poly.pdbx_seq_one_letter_code
_entity_poly.pdbx_strand_id
1 'polypeptide(L)'
;TNLAAQLQRLEDLEDCALEFDAVDKVFAFKAGQELRVVVDNAKVDDHQAVVLARDLAQKIEEEFSFEQDIKVVVIRPTRVVSYAR
;
A
#
# COMPACT_ATOMS: atom_id res chain seq x y z
N THR A 1 19.82 -0.92 17.66
CA THR A 1 18.85 -0.98 16.58
C THR A 1 18.74 -2.38 16.03
N ASN A 2 17.57 -2.90 16.00
CA ASN A 2 17.37 -4.28 15.60
C ASN A 2 16.89 -4.33 14.14
N LEU A 3 17.80 -4.72 13.24
CA LEU A 3 17.50 -4.82 11.82
C LEU A 3 16.39 -5.86 11.55
N ALA A 4 16.42 -6.97 12.28
CA ALA A 4 15.41 -8.01 12.13
C ALA A 4 14.01 -7.49 12.49
N ALA A 5 13.90 -6.63 13.52
CA ALA A 5 12.63 -6.04 13.91
C ALA A 5 12.13 -5.07 12.85
N GLN A 6 13.03 -4.33 12.20
CA GLN A 6 12.65 -3.42 11.12
C GLN A 6 12.14 -4.19 9.90
N LEU A 7 12.80 -5.29 9.53
CA LEU A 7 12.37 -6.13 8.42
C LEU A 7 11.02 -6.76 8.70
N GLN A 8 10.79 -7.24 9.92
CA GLN A 8 9.51 -7.82 10.31
C GLN A 8 8.40 -6.77 10.23
N ARG A 9 8.69 -5.55 10.64
CA ARG A 9 7.74 -4.45 10.59
C ARG A 9 7.33 -4.13 9.16
N LEU A 10 8.30 -4.12 8.23
CA LEU A 10 8.02 -3.90 6.82
C LEU A 10 7.16 -5.01 6.23
N GLU A 11 7.46 -6.26 6.56
CA GLU A 11 6.67 -7.41 6.12
C GLU A 11 5.24 -7.34 6.66
N ASP A 12 5.08 -6.95 7.92
CA ASP A 12 3.76 -6.83 8.54
C ASP A 12 2.94 -5.73 7.86
N LEU A 13 3.56 -4.61 7.48
CA LEU A 13 2.89 -3.54 6.74
C LEU A 13 2.44 -4.02 5.36
N GLU A 14 3.30 -4.74 4.66
CA GLU A 14 2.97 -5.28 3.35
C GLU A 14 1.83 -6.30 3.45
N ASP A 15 1.89 -7.19 4.42
CA ASP A 15 0.84 -8.19 4.64
C ASP A 15 -0.49 -7.53 4.97
N CYS A 16 -0.48 -6.49 5.77
CA CYS A 16 -1.67 -5.72 6.12
C CYS A 16 -2.34 -5.15 4.86
N ALA A 17 -1.54 -4.58 3.97
CA ALA A 17 -2.05 -4.02 2.72
C ALA A 17 -2.57 -5.12 1.79
N LEU A 18 -1.89 -6.26 1.73
CA LEU A 18 -2.28 -7.36 0.86
C LEU A 18 -3.57 -8.07 1.29
N GLU A 19 -4.05 -7.81 2.51
CA GLU A 19 -5.34 -8.33 2.95
C GLU A 19 -6.51 -7.73 2.16
N PHE A 20 -6.31 -6.56 1.54
CA PHE A 20 -7.32 -5.96 0.69
C PHE A 20 -7.31 -6.64 -0.68
N ASP A 21 -8.46 -7.12 -1.10
CA ASP A 21 -8.60 -7.89 -2.33
C ASP A 21 -8.19 -7.12 -3.59
N ALA A 22 -8.42 -5.82 -3.60
CA ALA A 22 -8.11 -4.98 -4.75
C ALA A 22 -6.62 -4.65 -4.88
N VAL A 23 -5.81 -4.98 -3.88
CA VAL A 23 -4.38 -4.67 -3.89
C VAL A 23 -3.63 -5.72 -4.70
N ASP A 24 -2.89 -5.27 -5.70
CA ASP A 24 -2.08 -6.13 -6.56
C ASP A 24 -0.65 -6.24 -6.04
N LYS A 25 -0.04 -5.09 -5.72
CA LYS A 25 1.35 -5.03 -5.24
C LYS A 25 1.50 -3.98 -4.16
N VAL A 26 2.48 -4.18 -3.30
CA VAL A 26 2.80 -3.24 -2.22
C VAL A 26 4.31 -3.01 -2.20
N PHE A 27 4.71 -1.76 -2.08
CA PHE A 27 6.11 -1.38 -1.95
C PHE A 27 6.29 -0.49 -0.74
N ALA A 28 7.24 -0.83 0.12
CA ALA A 28 7.60 -0.01 1.27
C ALA A 28 8.88 0.78 0.94
N PHE A 29 8.84 2.08 1.19
CA PHE A 29 9.95 2.99 0.95
C PHE A 29 10.34 3.71 2.22
N LYS A 30 11.55 4.25 2.26
CA LYS A 30 12.04 5.07 3.37
C LYS A 30 11.92 4.36 4.72
N ALA A 31 12.36 3.10 4.75
CA ALA A 31 12.32 2.27 5.97
C ALA A 31 10.92 2.16 6.58
N GLY A 32 9.89 2.12 5.72
CA GLY A 32 8.51 1.96 6.17
C GLY A 32 7.77 3.27 6.43
N GLN A 33 8.37 4.41 6.12
CA GLN A 33 7.71 5.70 6.27
C GLN A 33 6.74 5.98 5.12
N GLU A 34 6.92 5.33 3.99
CA GLU A 34 6.04 5.47 2.84
C GLU A 34 5.65 4.08 2.32
N LEU A 35 4.35 3.87 2.19
CA LEU A 35 3.82 2.62 1.67
C LEU A 35 3.09 2.93 0.36
N ARG A 36 3.57 2.35 -0.73
CA ARG A 36 2.94 2.50 -2.04
C ARG A 36 2.17 1.24 -2.38
N VAL A 37 0.90 1.41 -2.64
CA VAL A 37 -0.02 0.31 -2.89
C VAL A 37 -0.53 0.41 -4.32
N VAL A 38 -0.24 -0.60 -5.13
CA VAL A 38 -0.71 -0.65 -6.50
C VAL A 38 -1.99 -1.49 -6.54
N VAL A 39 -3.07 -0.92 -7.02
CA VAL A 39 -4.36 -1.58 -7.09
C VAL A 39 -4.68 -2.01 -8.51
N ASP A 40 -5.58 -2.99 -8.62
CA ASP A 40 -6.04 -3.49 -9.91
C ASP A 40 -7.14 -2.56 -10.46
N ASN A 41 -6.89 -1.94 -11.61
CA ASN A 41 -7.84 -1.05 -12.27
C ASN A 41 -9.18 -1.70 -12.56
N ALA A 42 -9.20 -3.00 -12.77
CA ALA A 42 -10.43 -3.72 -13.05
C ALA A 42 -11.31 -3.87 -11.82
N LYS A 43 -10.72 -3.77 -10.63
CA LYS A 43 -11.45 -3.95 -9.37
C LYS A 43 -11.79 -2.66 -8.66
N VAL A 44 -11.07 -1.58 -8.96
CA VAL A 44 -11.14 -0.33 -8.20
C VAL A 44 -11.19 0.86 -9.15
N ASP A 45 -12.18 1.72 -8.99
CA ASP A 45 -12.21 3.02 -9.67
C ASP A 45 -11.52 4.08 -8.78
N ASP A 46 -11.48 5.33 -9.25
CA ASP A 46 -10.80 6.41 -8.52
C ASP A 46 -11.42 6.64 -7.14
N HIS A 47 -12.73 6.60 -7.05
CA HIS A 47 -13.42 6.80 -5.78
C HIS A 47 -13.10 5.66 -4.80
N GLN A 48 -13.13 4.44 -5.28
CA GLN A 48 -12.81 3.27 -4.46
C GLN A 48 -11.35 3.28 -4.02
N ALA A 49 -10.45 3.80 -4.88
CA ALA A 49 -9.05 3.94 -4.51
C ALA A 49 -8.87 4.92 -3.34
N VAL A 50 -9.62 6.02 -3.31
CA VAL A 50 -9.59 6.97 -2.19
C VAL A 50 -10.09 6.31 -0.91
N VAL A 51 -11.17 5.55 -0.99
CA VAL A 51 -11.71 4.83 0.16
C VAL A 51 -10.71 3.78 0.65
N LEU A 52 -10.08 3.06 -0.26
CA LEU A 52 -9.08 2.06 0.08
C LEU A 52 -7.89 2.69 0.81
N ALA A 53 -7.41 3.85 0.32
CA ALA A 53 -6.31 4.55 0.96
C ALA A 53 -6.65 4.92 2.40
N ARG A 54 -7.86 5.41 2.62
CA ARG A 54 -8.35 5.77 3.96
C ARG A 54 -8.45 4.54 4.85
N ASP A 55 -9.07 3.49 4.36
CA ASP A 55 -9.28 2.27 5.13
C ASP A 55 -7.95 1.62 5.50
N LEU A 56 -7.00 1.60 4.56
CA LEU A 56 -5.69 1.04 4.81
C LEU A 56 -4.91 1.87 5.84
N ALA A 57 -4.94 3.19 5.72
CA ALA A 57 -4.29 4.06 6.68
C ALA A 57 -4.86 3.86 8.08
N GLN A 58 -6.19 3.77 8.19
CA GLN A 58 -6.86 3.53 9.45
C GLN A 58 -6.47 2.18 10.05
N LYS A 59 -6.43 1.14 9.22
CA LYS A 59 -6.04 -0.20 9.65
C LYS A 59 -4.60 -0.22 10.18
N ILE A 60 -3.70 0.49 9.50
CA ILE A 60 -2.32 0.60 9.95
C ILE A 60 -2.25 1.31 11.31
N GLU A 61 -3.00 2.37 11.51
CA GLU A 61 -3.05 3.07 12.78
C GLU A 61 -3.56 2.18 13.90
N GLU A 62 -4.54 1.33 13.63
CA GLU A 62 -5.14 0.43 14.62
C GLU A 62 -4.22 -0.74 14.98
N GLU A 63 -3.55 -1.31 14.00
CA GLU A 63 -2.72 -2.51 14.20
C GLU A 63 -1.29 -2.21 14.58
N PHE A 64 -0.80 -1.04 14.22
CA PHE A 64 0.60 -0.67 14.46
C PHE A 64 0.66 0.63 15.23
N SER A 65 1.63 0.71 16.15
CA SER A 65 1.89 1.93 16.89
C SER A 65 3.21 2.50 16.40
N PHE A 66 3.16 3.63 15.71
CA PHE A 66 4.35 4.27 15.15
C PHE A 66 4.55 5.65 15.76
N GLU A 67 5.82 6.02 15.93
CA GLU A 67 6.19 7.35 16.39
C GLU A 67 6.05 8.38 15.28
N GLN A 68 6.06 7.93 14.03
CA GLN A 68 5.99 8.78 12.86
C GLN A 68 4.80 8.38 12.00
N ASP A 69 4.27 9.35 11.27
CA ASP A 69 3.23 9.10 10.32
C ASP A 69 3.74 8.27 9.15
N ILE A 70 2.90 7.35 8.68
CA ILE A 70 3.19 6.57 7.50
C ILE A 70 2.37 7.15 6.35
N LYS A 71 3.06 7.53 5.29
CA LYS A 71 2.41 8.01 4.09
C LYS A 71 1.92 6.82 3.27
N VAL A 72 0.62 6.75 3.06
CA VAL A 72 0.02 5.70 2.22
C VAL A 72 -0.35 6.29 0.88
N VAL A 73 0.26 5.77 -0.18
CA VAL A 73 0.01 6.20 -1.55
C VAL A 73 -0.65 5.06 -2.30
N VAL A 74 -1.85 5.29 -2.79
CA VAL A 74 -2.54 4.30 -3.61
C VAL A 74 -2.34 4.67 -5.08
N ILE A 75 -1.78 3.75 -5.84
CA ILE A 75 -1.49 3.93 -7.25
C ILE A 75 -2.45 3.09 -8.06
N ARG A 76 -3.22 3.74 -8.91
CA ARG A 76 -4.13 3.08 -9.81
C ARG A 76 -3.58 3.25 -11.23
N PRO A 77 -2.76 2.28 -11.70
CA PRO A 77 -2.10 2.42 -12.99
C PRO A 77 -3.11 2.41 -14.13
N THR A 78 -2.96 3.36 -15.04
CA THR A 78 -3.74 3.38 -16.27
C THR A 78 -2.96 2.60 -17.32
N ARG A 79 -3.53 1.51 -17.80
CA ARG A 79 -2.87 0.70 -18.81
C ARG A 79 -3.15 1.29 -20.18
N VAL A 80 -2.11 1.77 -20.83
CA VAL A 80 -2.17 2.20 -22.22
C VAL A 80 -1.47 1.16 -23.06
N VAL A 81 -2.19 0.59 -24.01
CA VAL A 81 -1.64 -0.42 -24.90
C VAL A 81 -1.64 0.14 -26.32
N SER A 82 -0.48 0.15 -26.94
CA SER A 82 -0.33 0.59 -28.32
C SER A 82 0.34 -0.52 -29.10
N TYR A 83 -0.24 -0.85 -30.22
CA TYR A 83 0.30 -1.91 -31.09
C TYR A 83 1.00 -1.27 -32.27
N ALA A 84 2.27 -1.57 -32.42
CA ALA A 84 3.03 -1.21 -33.61
C ALA A 84 2.71 -2.22 -34.71
N ARG A 85 2.34 -1.72 -35.88
CA ARG A 85 1.97 -2.55 -37.02
C ARG A 85 2.73 -2.15 -38.26
#